data_91563daa607628897522d55346abd0d6
#
_entry.id   91563daa607628897522d55346abd0d6
#
_cell.length_a   1.000
_cell.length_b   1.000
_cell.length_c   1.000
_cell.angle_alpha   90.00
_cell.angle_beta   90.00
_cell.angle_gamma   90.00
#
_symmetry.space_group_name_H-M   'P 1'
#
loop_
_entity.id
_entity.type
_entity.pdbx_description
1 polymer ?
#
loop_
_entity_poly.entity_id
_entity_poly.type
_entity_poly.pdbx_seq_one_letter_code
_entity_poly.pdbx_strand_id
1 'polypeptide(L)'
;SHGGKDLAHAIQRLNDLGYRCDLFTLDAKWFVPQSRVRLFVVGSLDSLPVAGWPNADLRPAWLRAFVDRHPNLLVQTLPLPPLEPSQATLKDYVQRLPPSDKRWWDKQRLEIFLTSLSPIQSQRLLRLQAQSELSWATAYRRTRNGRATWEIRADAISGCLRTPRGGSSKQALVEAGDGRVRVRWMTA
;
A
#
# COMPACT_ATOMS: atom_id res chain seq x y z
N SER A 1 -10.75 2.08 -13.77
CA SER A 1 -10.85 1.41 -15.05
C SER A 1 -11.82 2.18 -15.95
N HIS A 2 -11.59 2.18 -17.26
CA HIS A 2 -12.46 2.77 -18.28
C HIS A 2 -12.96 4.21 -17.98
N GLY A 3 -12.08 5.08 -17.45
CA GLY A 3 -12.44 6.48 -17.14
C GLY A 3 -13.53 6.66 -16.07
N GLY A 4 -13.73 5.68 -15.21
CA GLY A 4 -14.75 5.71 -14.15
C GLY A 4 -16.10 5.12 -14.54
N LYS A 5 -16.29 4.67 -15.77
CA LYS A 5 -17.57 4.11 -16.25
C LYS A 5 -18.03 2.90 -15.43
N ASP A 6 -17.12 2.01 -15.06
CA ASP A 6 -17.47 0.83 -14.25
C ASP A 6 -17.97 1.22 -12.86
N LEU A 7 -17.35 2.25 -12.26
CA LEU A 7 -17.79 2.78 -10.96
C LEU A 7 -19.16 3.44 -11.07
N ALA A 8 -19.38 4.26 -12.10
CA ALA A 8 -20.67 4.90 -12.32
C ALA A 8 -21.78 3.86 -12.52
N HIS A 9 -21.52 2.82 -13.31
CA HIS A 9 -22.47 1.73 -13.50
C HIS A 9 -22.79 0.98 -12.21
N ALA A 10 -21.77 0.68 -11.40
CA ALA A 10 -21.97 0.00 -10.11
C ALA A 10 -22.82 0.83 -9.16
N ILE A 11 -22.55 2.15 -9.06
CA ILE A 11 -23.34 3.05 -8.21
C ILE A 11 -24.77 3.17 -8.74
N GLN A 12 -24.97 3.30 -10.06
CA GLN A 12 -26.30 3.37 -10.65
C GLN A 12 -27.11 2.13 -10.29
N ARG A 13 -26.51 0.94 -10.35
CA ARG A 13 -27.21 -0.30 -9.96
C ARG A 13 -27.62 -0.32 -8.48
N LEU A 14 -26.79 0.22 -7.61
CA LEU A 14 -27.18 0.39 -6.21
C LEU A 14 -28.29 1.41 -6.04
N ASN A 15 -28.25 2.53 -6.78
CA ASN A 15 -29.30 3.53 -6.77
C ASN A 15 -30.64 2.98 -7.31
N ASP A 16 -30.60 2.16 -8.37
CA ASP A 16 -31.80 1.49 -8.92
C ASP A 16 -32.48 0.55 -7.88
N LEU A 17 -31.71 0.06 -6.90
CA LEU A 17 -32.19 -0.72 -5.76
C LEU A 17 -32.60 0.16 -4.56
N GLY A 18 -32.57 1.48 -4.70
CA GLY A 18 -32.96 2.43 -3.66
C GLY A 18 -31.80 2.88 -2.74
N TYR A 19 -30.59 2.38 -2.91
CA TYR A 19 -29.46 2.80 -2.08
C TYR A 19 -28.98 4.19 -2.45
N ARG A 20 -28.66 4.99 -1.43
CA ARG A 20 -27.82 6.18 -1.53
C ARG A 20 -26.39 5.80 -1.16
N CYS A 21 -25.40 6.22 -1.94
CA CYS A 21 -24.04 5.76 -1.78
C CYS A 21 -23.12 6.86 -1.25
N ASP A 22 -22.29 6.55 -0.25
CA ASP A 22 -21.10 7.32 0.07
C ASP A 22 -19.86 6.69 -0.55
N LEU A 23 -18.94 7.53 -1.01
CA LEU A 23 -17.72 7.14 -1.67
C LEU A 23 -16.52 7.74 -0.94
N PHE A 24 -15.60 6.92 -0.52
CA PHE A 24 -14.35 7.39 0.10
C PHE A 24 -13.22 6.39 -0.12
N THR A 25 -12.00 6.85 0.08
CA THR A 25 -10.81 6.01 0.01
C THR A 25 -10.19 5.86 1.38
N LEU A 26 -9.71 4.65 1.68
CA LEU A 26 -8.89 4.40 2.87
C LEU A 26 -7.55 3.77 2.44
N ASP A 27 -6.48 4.24 3.03
CA ASP A 27 -5.18 3.57 2.95
C ASP A 27 -4.97 2.77 4.24
N ALA A 28 -4.56 1.51 4.11
CA ALA A 28 -4.25 0.66 5.26
C ALA A 28 -3.17 1.27 6.18
N LYS A 29 -2.33 2.20 5.66
CA LYS A 29 -1.31 2.91 6.45
C LYS A 29 -1.87 3.68 7.65
N TRP A 30 -3.16 3.99 7.66
CA TRP A 30 -3.81 4.60 8.82
C TRP A 30 -3.91 3.66 10.03
N PHE A 31 -3.81 2.34 9.80
CA PHE A 31 -4.04 1.33 10.84
C PHE A 31 -2.83 0.42 11.05
N VAL A 32 -2.09 0.13 9.98
CA VAL A 32 -0.96 -0.81 9.97
C VAL A 32 0.14 -0.30 9.06
N PRO A 33 1.40 -0.73 9.22
CA PRO A 33 2.50 -0.27 8.37
C PRO A 33 2.45 -0.89 6.96
N GLN A 34 1.33 -0.66 6.26
CA GLN A 34 1.12 -1.11 4.89
C GLN A 34 0.43 -0.02 4.07
N SER A 35 0.97 0.32 2.91
CA SER A 35 0.28 1.18 1.94
C SER A 35 -0.64 0.34 1.07
N ARG A 36 -1.96 0.54 1.22
CA ARG A 36 -2.99 -0.15 0.46
C ARG A 36 -4.24 0.71 0.35
N VAL A 37 -4.23 1.66 -0.58
CA VAL A 37 -5.41 2.49 -0.85
C VAL A 37 -6.52 1.66 -1.50
N ARG A 38 -7.74 1.78 -0.97
CA ARG A 38 -8.94 1.17 -1.52
C ARG A 38 -10.07 2.19 -1.55
N LEU A 39 -10.89 2.09 -2.60
CA LEU A 39 -12.16 2.78 -2.68
C LEU A 39 -13.22 1.95 -1.93
N PHE A 40 -13.97 2.63 -1.10
CA PHE A 40 -15.13 2.08 -0.42
C PHE A 40 -16.39 2.72 -0.97
N VAL A 41 -17.42 1.91 -1.13
CA VAL A 41 -18.77 2.33 -1.46
C VAL A 41 -19.67 1.82 -0.35
N VAL A 42 -20.29 2.75 0.37
CA VAL A 42 -21.24 2.42 1.46
C VAL A 42 -22.63 2.86 1.01
N GLY A 43 -23.52 1.89 0.87
CA GLY A 43 -24.92 2.11 0.51
C GLY A 43 -25.84 2.10 1.73
N SER A 44 -26.80 3.02 1.78
CA SER A 44 -27.88 3.03 2.76
C SER A 44 -29.22 3.20 2.05
N LEU A 45 -30.26 2.50 2.53
CA LEU A 45 -31.64 2.70 2.09
C LEU A 45 -32.27 3.95 2.75
N ASP A 46 -31.78 4.31 3.92
CA ASP A 46 -32.24 5.49 4.64
C ASP A 46 -31.47 6.75 4.20
N SER A 47 -32.14 7.89 4.34
CA SER A 47 -31.45 9.18 4.22
C SER A 47 -30.60 9.40 5.45
N LEU A 48 -29.28 9.45 5.26
CA LEU A 48 -28.32 9.66 6.34
C LEU A 48 -27.93 11.16 6.44
N PRO A 49 -27.45 11.62 7.60
CA PRO A 49 -26.95 12.98 7.74
C PRO A 49 -25.86 13.24 6.69
N VAL A 50 -26.04 14.34 5.94
CA VAL A 50 -25.07 14.73 4.91
C VAL A 50 -24.05 15.67 5.53
N ALA A 51 -22.81 15.28 5.57
CA ALA A 51 -21.69 16.18 5.77
C ALA A 51 -21.34 16.85 4.43
N GLY A 52 -20.78 18.06 4.45
CA GLY A 52 -20.17 18.62 3.26
C GLY A 52 -19.13 17.65 2.64
N TRP A 53 -18.24 18.16 1.81
CA TRP A 53 -17.12 17.32 1.27
C TRP A 53 -15.84 17.51 2.13
N PRO A 54 -15.83 17.06 3.40
CA PRO A 54 -14.71 17.22 4.30
C PRO A 54 -13.69 16.12 4.07
N ASN A 55 -12.47 16.36 4.52
CA ASN A 55 -11.39 15.38 4.59
C ASN A 55 -10.86 14.94 3.22
N ALA A 56 -9.94 15.75 2.68
CA ALA A 56 -9.27 15.48 1.40
C ALA A 56 -8.51 14.14 1.38
N ASP A 57 -8.07 13.63 2.54
CA ASP A 57 -7.37 12.34 2.64
C ASP A 57 -8.29 11.16 2.34
N LEU A 58 -9.56 11.26 2.75
CA LEU A 58 -10.55 10.22 2.50
C LEU A 58 -11.31 10.45 1.18
N ARG A 59 -11.49 11.70 0.78
CA ARG A 59 -12.21 12.07 -0.44
C ARG A 59 -11.34 12.93 -1.35
N PRO A 60 -10.37 12.31 -2.04
CA PRO A 60 -9.43 13.03 -2.88
C PRO A 60 -10.13 13.73 -4.06
N ALA A 61 -9.47 14.75 -4.61
CA ALA A 61 -10.03 15.61 -5.66
C ALA A 61 -10.59 14.84 -6.89
N TRP A 62 -9.94 13.73 -7.27
CA TRP A 62 -10.42 12.90 -8.39
C TRP A 62 -11.79 12.26 -8.11
N LEU A 63 -12.07 11.93 -6.84
CA LEU A 63 -13.35 11.34 -6.44
C LEU A 63 -14.45 12.41 -6.46
N ARG A 64 -14.14 13.62 -6.01
CA ARG A 64 -15.04 14.77 -6.16
C ARG A 64 -15.36 15.03 -7.62
N ALA A 65 -14.34 15.15 -8.46
CA ALA A 65 -14.51 15.36 -9.89
C ALA A 65 -15.29 14.19 -10.58
N PHE A 66 -15.22 12.98 -10.04
CA PHE A 66 -16.06 11.88 -10.51
C PHE A 66 -17.52 12.14 -10.18
N VAL A 67 -17.86 12.50 -8.94
CA VAL A 67 -19.24 12.78 -8.53
C VAL A 67 -19.80 13.96 -9.31
N ASP A 68 -19.06 15.06 -9.43
CA ASP A 68 -19.48 16.26 -10.17
C ASP A 68 -19.81 15.96 -11.65
N ARG A 69 -19.14 14.98 -12.25
CA ARG A 69 -19.43 14.54 -13.63
C ARG A 69 -20.62 13.59 -13.77
N HIS A 70 -21.16 13.11 -12.66
CA HIS A 70 -22.28 12.16 -12.65
C HIS A 70 -23.41 12.66 -11.75
N PRO A 71 -24.04 13.83 -12.03
CA PRO A 71 -25.04 14.45 -11.17
C PRO A 71 -26.31 13.62 -10.97
N ASN A 72 -26.55 12.64 -11.83
CA ASN A 72 -27.70 11.75 -11.73
C ASN A 72 -27.52 10.63 -10.73
N LEU A 73 -26.31 10.39 -10.22
CA LEU A 73 -26.06 9.36 -9.22
C LEU A 73 -26.46 9.89 -7.83
N LEU A 74 -27.19 9.06 -7.09
CA LEU A 74 -27.58 9.34 -5.71
C LEU A 74 -26.39 9.11 -4.77
N VAL A 75 -25.47 10.07 -4.75
CA VAL A 75 -24.31 10.10 -3.87
C VAL A 75 -24.56 11.07 -2.73
N GLN A 76 -24.25 10.63 -1.52
CA GLN A 76 -24.26 11.46 -0.31
C GLN A 76 -22.93 11.30 0.44
N THR A 77 -22.56 12.31 1.19
CA THR A 77 -21.32 12.28 2.00
C THR A 77 -21.69 12.13 3.48
N LEU A 78 -21.27 11.02 4.08
CA LEU A 78 -21.47 10.78 5.51
C LEU A 78 -20.40 11.51 6.34
N PRO A 79 -20.72 11.91 7.57
CA PRO A 79 -19.72 12.36 8.52
C PRO A 79 -18.82 11.15 8.88
N LEU A 80 -17.59 11.18 8.40
CA LEU A 80 -16.60 10.18 8.76
C LEU A 80 -15.77 10.66 9.96
N PRO A 81 -15.41 9.79 10.90
CA PRO A 81 -14.55 10.16 12.00
C PRO A 81 -13.18 10.62 11.48
N PRO A 82 -12.50 11.51 12.20
CA PRO A 82 -11.13 11.86 11.87
C PRO A 82 -10.26 10.60 11.99
N LEU A 83 -9.32 10.44 11.07
CA LEU A 83 -8.32 9.38 11.13
C LEU A 83 -7.05 9.92 11.78
N GLU A 84 -6.58 9.23 12.80
CA GLU A 84 -5.28 9.49 13.39
C GLU A 84 -4.23 8.61 12.70
N PRO A 85 -3.10 9.20 12.24
CA PRO A 85 -2.05 8.42 11.60
C PRO A 85 -1.48 7.39 12.58
N SER A 86 -1.44 6.14 12.16
CA SER A 86 -0.75 5.09 12.90
C SER A 86 0.75 5.42 13.00
N GLN A 87 1.30 5.33 14.21
CA GLN A 87 2.74 5.45 14.46
C GLN A 87 3.46 4.11 14.25
N ALA A 88 2.73 3.04 13.96
CA ALA A 88 3.28 1.72 13.78
C ALA A 88 4.18 1.63 12.54
N THR A 89 5.32 0.99 12.71
CA THR A 89 6.33 0.75 11.67
C THR A 89 6.50 -0.75 11.44
N LEU A 90 7.27 -1.13 10.42
CA LEU A 90 7.63 -2.53 10.22
C LEU A 90 8.30 -3.15 11.44
N LYS A 91 9.08 -2.37 12.20
CA LYS A 91 9.77 -2.82 13.42
C LYS A 91 8.83 -3.46 14.43
N ASP A 92 7.59 -3.00 14.49
CA ASP A 92 6.58 -3.43 15.46
C ASP A 92 5.90 -4.75 15.07
N TYR A 93 5.98 -5.12 13.79
CA TYR A 93 5.30 -6.30 13.24
C TYR A 93 6.26 -7.38 12.74
N VAL A 94 7.51 -7.03 12.49
CA VAL A 94 8.48 -7.96 11.93
C VAL A 94 8.90 -8.99 12.97
N GLN A 95 8.68 -10.27 12.67
CA GLN A 95 9.26 -11.36 13.44
C GLN A 95 10.80 -11.31 13.33
N ARG A 96 11.47 -11.14 14.44
CA ARG A 96 12.93 -11.20 14.52
C ARG A 96 13.38 -12.65 14.42
N LEU A 97 14.27 -12.94 13.50
CA LEU A 97 14.79 -14.27 13.25
C LEU A 97 16.27 -14.34 13.62
N PRO A 98 16.73 -15.47 14.18
CA PRO A 98 18.17 -15.68 14.39
C PRO A 98 18.91 -15.71 13.03
N PRO A 99 20.21 -15.37 13.04
CA PRO A 99 21.02 -15.37 11.82
C PRO A 99 21.03 -16.67 11.03
N SER A 100 20.88 -17.79 11.71
CA SER A 100 20.89 -19.15 11.15
C SER A 100 19.54 -19.62 10.62
N ASP A 101 18.48 -18.79 10.69
CA ASP A 101 17.15 -19.21 10.24
C ASP A 101 17.15 -19.43 8.72
N LYS A 102 16.62 -20.58 8.30
CA LYS A 102 16.54 -21.00 6.91
C LYS A 102 15.66 -20.14 6.01
N ARG A 103 14.88 -19.24 6.57
CA ARG A 103 14.05 -18.29 5.82
C ARG A 103 14.88 -17.14 5.23
N TRP A 104 16.08 -16.88 5.76
CA TRP A 104 16.97 -15.93 5.14
C TRP A 104 17.43 -16.44 3.78
N TRP A 105 17.58 -15.53 2.82
CA TRP A 105 18.11 -15.87 1.53
C TRP A 105 19.57 -16.32 1.66
N ASP A 106 19.93 -17.32 0.88
CA ASP A 106 21.32 -17.76 0.74
C ASP A 106 22.19 -16.70 0.06
N LYS A 107 23.50 -16.92 0.08
CA LYS A 107 24.49 -16.00 -0.48
C LYS A 107 24.22 -15.70 -1.97
N GLN A 108 23.89 -16.72 -2.75
CA GLN A 108 23.65 -16.58 -4.19
C GLN A 108 22.44 -15.69 -4.48
N ARG A 109 21.33 -15.90 -3.78
CA ARG A 109 20.10 -15.11 -3.94
C ARG A 109 20.31 -13.68 -3.46
N LEU A 110 21.02 -13.49 -2.36
CA LEU A 110 21.37 -12.18 -1.85
C LEU A 110 22.23 -11.40 -2.86
N GLU A 111 23.22 -12.04 -3.48
CA GLU A 111 24.08 -11.44 -4.50
C GLU A 111 23.28 -11.02 -5.74
N ILE A 112 22.37 -11.85 -6.22
CA ILE A 112 21.44 -11.51 -7.32
C ILE A 112 20.59 -10.31 -6.95
N PHE A 113 20.10 -10.23 -5.72
CA PHE A 113 19.35 -9.07 -5.23
C PHE A 113 20.22 -7.81 -5.26
N LEU A 114 21.41 -7.84 -4.67
CA LEU A 114 22.33 -6.70 -4.58
C LEU A 114 22.73 -6.17 -5.96
N THR A 115 23.08 -7.07 -6.88
CA THR A 115 23.51 -6.71 -8.24
C THR A 115 22.36 -6.20 -9.12
N SER A 116 21.12 -6.51 -8.78
CA SER A 116 19.93 -6.04 -9.50
C SER A 116 19.44 -4.67 -9.05
N LEU A 117 20.01 -4.10 -7.99
CA LEU A 117 19.64 -2.79 -7.50
C LEU A 117 20.15 -1.69 -8.45
N SER A 118 19.32 -0.67 -8.69
CA SER A 118 19.80 0.54 -9.36
C SER A 118 20.75 1.32 -8.43
N PRO A 119 21.59 2.24 -8.96
CA PRO A 119 22.50 3.04 -8.13
C PRO A 119 21.80 3.75 -6.97
N ILE A 120 20.60 4.29 -7.19
CA ILE A 120 19.78 4.94 -6.15
C ILE A 120 19.37 3.94 -5.07
N GLN A 121 19.00 2.73 -5.45
CA GLN A 121 18.57 1.69 -4.51
C GLN A 121 19.77 1.13 -3.73
N SER A 122 20.90 0.95 -4.38
CA SER A 122 22.14 0.54 -3.72
C SER A 122 22.58 1.58 -2.68
N GLN A 123 22.54 2.87 -3.02
CA GLN A 123 22.86 3.93 -2.09
C GLN A 123 21.89 3.96 -0.88
N ARG A 124 20.60 3.71 -1.12
CA ARG A 124 19.61 3.58 -0.04
C ARG A 124 19.95 2.43 0.90
N LEU A 125 20.27 1.26 0.35
CA LEU A 125 20.66 0.10 1.13
C LEU A 125 21.93 0.35 1.96
N LEU A 126 22.94 0.99 1.36
CA LEU A 126 24.17 1.37 2.07
C LEU A 126 23.89 2.31 3.26
N ARG A 127 22.99 3.26 3.10
CA ARG A 127 22.56 4.13 4.23
C ARG A 127 21.89 3.36 5.36
N LEU A 128 21.03 2.38 5.03
CA LEU A 128 20.41 1.51 6.04
C LEU A 128 21.48 0.65 6.73
N GLN A 129 22.41 0.09 5.96
CA GLN A 129 23.48 -0.76 6.45
C GLN A 129 24.45 -0.02 7.40
N ALA A 130 24.70 1.26 7.13
CA ALA A 130 25.60 2.10 7.92
C ALA A 130 25.00 2.55 9.29
N GLN A 131 23.72 2.29 9.53
CA GLN A 131 23.10 2.60 10.83
C GLN A 131 23.64 1.65 11.91
N SER A 132 23.79 2.14 13.13
CA SER A 132 24.23 1.33 14.28
C SER A 132 23.16 0.34 14.75
N GLU A 133 21.89 0.65 14.49
CA GLU A 133 20.75 -0.21 14.84
C GLU A 133 20.20 -0.95 13.61
N LEU A 134 19.68 -2.15 13.85
CA LEU A 134 18.95 -2.88 12.83
C LEU A 134 17.63 -2.19 12.49
N SER A 135 17.43 -1.99 11.21
CA SER A 135 16.21 -1.43 10.63
C SER A 135 15.63 -2.37 9.58
N TRP A 136 14.34 -2.18 9.27
CA TRP A 136 13.61 -3.02 8.33
C TRP A 136 13.01 -2.17 7.23
N ALA A 137 13.17 -2.63 6.00
CA ALA A 137 12.54 -2.07 4.83
C ALA A 137 11.92 -3.18 3.98
N THR A 138 10.94 -2.85 3.16
CA THR A 138 10.42 -3.80 2.18
C THR A 138 10.99 -3.51 0.80
N ALA A 139 11.18 -4.57 0.03
CA ALA A 139 11.60 -4.49 -1.35
C ALA A 139 10.63 -5.25 -2.25
N TYR A 140 10.43 -4.75 -3.45
CA TYR A 140 9.57 -5.37 -4.45
C TYR A 140 10.28 -5.39 -5.80
N ARG A 141 9.95 -6.39 -6.61
CA ARG A 141 10.54 -6.58 -7.93
C ARG A 141 9.72 -5.86 -8.99
N ARG A 142 10.39 -5.10 -9.84
CA ARG A 142 9.82 -4.50 -11.04
C ARG A 142 10.60 -4.90 -12.29
N THR A 143 9.94 -4.86 -13.42
CA THR A 143 10.62 -4.95 -14.71
C THR A 143 10.89 -3.54 -15.21
N ARG A 144 12.16 -3.22 -15.44
CA ARG A 144 12.64 -1.98 -16.03
C ARG A 144 13.46 -2.32 -17.27
N ASN A 145 13.08 -1.81 -18.44
CA ASN A 145 13.77 -2.09 -19.71
C ASN A 145 14.02 -3.60 -19.94
N GLY A 146 13.00 -4.42 -19.70
CA GLY A 146 13.06 -5.89 -19.85
C GLY A 146 13.82 -6.63 -18.74
N ARG A 147 14.45 -5.93 -17.79
CA ARG A 147 15.22 -6.54 -16.69
C ARG A 147 14.45 -6.48 -15.37
N ALA A 148 14.55 -7.55 -14.60
CA ALA A 148 14.03 -7.58 -13.24
C ALA A 148 14.95 -6.78 -12.32
N THR A 149 14.40 -5.75 -11.66
CA THR A 149 15.09 -4.85 -10.74
C THR A 149 14.38 -4.83 -9.41
N TRP A 150 15.12 -4.84 -8.33
CA TRP A 150 14.56 -4.66 -6.99
C TRP A 150 14.54 -3.18 -6.60
N GLU A 151 13.44 -2.77 -6.02
CA GLU A 151 13.24 -1.43 -5.47
C GLU A 151 12.97 -1.53 -3.97
N ILE A 152 13.80 -0.89 -3.14
CA ILE A 152 13.68 -0.81 -1.69
C ILE A 152 12.85 0.42 -1.34
N ARG A 153 11.82 0.28 -0.52
CA ARG A 153 11.02 1.42 -0.06
C ARG A 153 11.86 2.33 0.84
N ALA A 154 11.54 3.63 0.78
CA ALA A 154 12.20 4.64 1.60
C ALA A 154 11.54 4.83 2.97
N ASP A 155 10.29 4.38 3.08
CA ASP A 155 9.46 4.46 4.27
C ASP A 155 9.48 3.12 5.04
N ALA A 156 9.19 3.18 6.31
CA ALA A 156 9.18 2.01 7.20
C ALA A 156 7.84 1.23 7.12
N ILE A 157 7.24 1.16 5.95
CA ILE A 157 5.97 0.43 5.72
C ILE A 157 6.09 -0.53 4.53
N SER A 158 5.21 -1.50 4.47
CA SER A 158 5.12 -2.40 3.33
C SER A 158 4.30 -1.82 2.19
N GLY A 159 4.57 -2.28 0.97
CA GLY A 159 3.66 -2.08 -0.14
C GLY A 159 2.41 -2.96 -0.01
N CYS A 160 1.48 -2.80 -0.96
CA CYS A 160 0.27 -3.63 -1.02
C CYS A 160 0.64 -5.11 -1.15
N LEU A 161 0.36 -5.89 -0.12
CA LEU A 161 0.48 -7.35 -0.17
C LEU A 161 -0.61 -7.92 -1.09
N ARG A 162 -0.21 -8.79 -1.99
CA ARG A 162 -1.10 -9.43 -2.97
C ARG A 162 -0.93 -10.94 -2.90
N THR A 163 -1.94 -11.67 -3.33
CA THR A 163 -1.84 -13.12 -3.52
C THR A 163 -0.68 -13.43 -4.46
N PRO A 164 0.17 -14.43 -4.19
CA PRO A 164 1.38 -14.71 -4.94
C PRO A 164 1.14 -15.38 -6.30
N ARG A 165 0.22 -14.83 -7.09
CA ARG A 165 -0.02 -15.22 -8.49
C ARG A 165 0.68 -14.21 -9.40
N GLY A 166 1.91 -14.52 -9.83
CA GLY A 166 2.69 -13.72 -10.76
C GLY A 166 3.80 -12.85 -10.15
N GLY A 167 4.86 -12.72 -10.89
CA GLY A 167 6.19 -12.18 -10.67
C GLY A 167 6.45 -11.12 -9.59
N SER A 168 5.81 -9.96 -9.64
CA SER A 168 6.08 -8.83 -8.74
C SER A 168 5.20 -8.79 -7.48
N SER A 169 4.35 -9.80 -7.25
CA SER A 169 3.42 -9.83 -6.13
C SER A 169 4.07 -10.16 -4.78
N LYS A 170 5.19 -10.88 -4.79
CA LYS A 170 5.96 -11.18 -3.58
C LYS A 170 6.87 -10.02 -3.23
N GLN A 171 6.79 -9.58 -1.98
CA GLN A 171 7.72 -8.62 -1.42
C GLN A 171 8.79 -9.32 -0.60
N ALA A 172 9.98 -8.73 -0.59
CA ALA A 172 11.05 -9.13 0.30
C ALA A 172 11.12 -8.19 1.49
N LEU A 173 11.49 -8.71 2.63
CA LEU A 173 11.85 -7.96 3.81
C LEU A 173 13.38 -7.87 3.86
N VAL A 174 13.88 -6.65 3.94
CA VAL A 174 15.29 -6.32 4.07
C VAL A 174 15.54 -5.92 5.51
N GLU A 175 16.43 -6.63 6.17
CA GLU A 175 17.00 -6.25 7.47
C GLU A 175 18.40 -5.71 7.23
N ALA A 176 18.66 -4.49 7.66
CA ALA A 176 19.96 -3.84 7.47
C ALA A 176 20.35 -2.99 8.69
N GLY A 177 21.65 -2.91 8.98
CA GLY A 177 22.22 -2.16 10.08
C GLY A 177 23.49 -2.84 10.61
N ASP A 178 24.31 -2.12 11.35
CA ASP A 178 25.56 -2.63 11.93
C ASP A 178 26.46 -3.32 10.88
N GLY A 179 26.59 -2.71 9.71
CA GLY A 179 27.35 -3.25 8.58
C GLY A 179 26.71 -4.47 7.89
N ARG A 180 25.55 -4.94 8.31
CA ARG A 180 24.95 -6.20 7.86
C ARG A 180 23.74 -5.98 6.97
N VAL A 181 23.48 -6.94 6.09
CA VAL A 181 22.27 -7.01 5.26
C VAL A 181 21.80 -8.46 5.22
N ARG A 182 20.52 -8.68 5.47
CA ARG A 182 19.84 -9.95 5.25
C ARG A 182 18.51 -9.70 4.57
N VAL A 183 18.11 -10.64 3.74
CA VAL A 183 16.85 -10.53 3.00
C VAL A 183 16.08 -11.84 3.12
N ARG A 184 14.78 -11.75 3.26
CA ARG A 184 13.87 -12.89 3.22
C ARG A 184 12.58 -12.54 2.52
N TRP A 185 11.81 -13.53 2.15
CA TRP A 185 10.46 -13.27 1.70
C TRP A 185 9.61 -12.75 2.84
N MET A 186 8.75 -11.81 2.50
CA MET A 186 7.70 -11.39 3.40
C MET A 186 6.63 -12.48 3.44
N THR A 187 6.28 -12.93 4.63
CA THR A 187 5.18 -13.86 4.92
C THR A 187 4.03 -13.11 5.55
N ALA A 188 2.83 -13.62 5.41
CA ALA A 188 1.65 -13.15 6.13
C ALA A 188 1.79 -13.47 7.61
#